data_d09f92572f5128d921e79eb0577c51da
#
_entry.id   d09f92572f5128d921e79eb0577c51da
#
_cell.length_a   1.000
_cell.length_b   1.000
_cell.length_c   1.000
_cell.angle_alpha   90.00
_cell.angle_beta   90.00
_cell.angle_gamma   90.00
#
_symmetry.space_group_name_H-M   'P 1'
#
loop_
_entity.id
_entity.type
_entity.pdbx_description
1 polymer ?
#
loop_
_entity_poly.entity_id
_entity_poly.type
_entity_poly.pdbx_seq_one_letter_code
_entity_poly.pdbx_strand_id
1 'polypeptide(L)' 'PATLKYGGRFLVRGGAKTVLEGKIPGARIVVTEFPDVDAAKRFYHSVEYQAAREKRLGAADFNMMVVEGAQP' A
#
# COMPACT_ATOMS: atom_id res chain seq x y z
N PRO A 1 -1.51 -9.43 10.94
CA PRO A 1 -1.62 -9.33 9.48
C PRO A 1 -0.27 -9.40 8.79
N ALA A 2 -0.30 -9.73 7.51
CA ALA A 2 0.92 -9.92 6.72
C ALA A 2 1.80 -8.65 6.71
N THR A 3 1.19 -7.47 6.71
CA THR A 3 1.93 -6.21 6.72
C THR A 3 2.91 -6.15 7.90
N LEU A 4 2.45 -6.46 9.11
CA LEU A 4 3.29 -6.43 10.30
C LEU A 4 4.35 -7.52 10.26
N LYS A 5 4.03 -8.68 9.72
CA LYS A 5 4.96 -9.81 9.62
C LYS A 5 6.19 -9.44 8.79
N TYR A 6 6.03 -8.60 7.77
CA TYR A 6 7.12 -8.19 6.89
C TYR A 6 7.72 -6.83 7.27
N GLY A 7 7.44 -6.35 8.48
CA GLY A 7 8.04 -5.13 9.01
C GLY A 7 7.35 -3.85 8.57
N GLY A 8 6.16 -3.95 7.98
CA GLY A 8 5.42 -2.79 7.56
C GLY A 8 4.58 -2.18 8.66
N ARG A 9 4.26 -0.91 8.51
CA ARG A 9 3.29 -0.25 9.37
C ARG A 9 2.44 0.70 8.54
N PHE A 10 1.18 0.83 8.89
CA PHE A 10 0.29 1.73 8.19
C PHE A 10 0.51 3.16 8.64
N LEU A 11 0.76 4.06 7.69
CA LEU A 11 0.83 5.50 7.96
C LEU A 11 -0.50 6.17 7.62
N VAL A 12 -1.16 5.70 6.57
CA VAL A 12 -2.50 6.14 6.18
C VAL A 12 -3.29 4.90 5.81
N ARG A 13 -4.48 4.77 6.35
CA ARG A 13 -5.34 3.62 6.07
C ARG A 13 -6.78 4.06 5.84
N GLY A 14 -7.00 4.69 4.67
CA GLY A 14 -8.34 5.12 4.30
C GLY A 14 -8.87 6.31 5.06
N GLY A 15 -7.98 7.17 5.58
CA GLY A 15 -8.41 8.36 6.30
C GLY A 15 -9.02 9.42 5.39
N ALA A 16 -9.60 10.45 5.99
CA ALA A 16 -10.18 11.55 5.24
C ALA A 16 -9.13 12.26 4.39
N LYS A 17 -9.54 12.70 3.20
CA LYS A 17 -8.66 13.39 2.26
C LYS A 17 -9.14 14.81 2.04
N THR A 18 -8.19 15.73 1.89
CA THR A 18 -8.48 17.10 1.47
C THR A 18 -7.64 17.38 0.23
N VAL A 19 -8.28 17.61 -0.90
CA VAL A 19 -7.58 17.91 -2.15
C VAL A 19 -7.28 19.42 -2.18
N LEU A 20 -6.00 19.76 -2.29
CA LEU A 20 -5.57 21.16 -2.31
C LEU A 20 -5.40 21.69 -3.72
N GLU A 21 -5.03 20.85 -4.66
CA GLU A 21 -4.88 21.22 -6.06
C GLU A 21 -5.24 20.05 -6.95
N GLY A 22 -5.80 20.35 -8.12
CA GLY A 22 -6.10 19.36 -9.14
C GLY A 22 -7.26 18.45 -8.79
N LYS A 23 -7.40 17.41 -9.57
CA LYS A 23 -8.44 16.40 -9.38
C LYS A 23 -7.80 15.09 -9.00
N ILE A 24 -8.19 14.55 -7.86
CA ILE A 24 -7.71 13.25 -7.39
C ILE A 24 -8.90 12.32 -7.33
N PRO A 25 -8.83 11.15 -7.97
CA PRO A 25 -9.96 10.21 -7.94
C PRO A 25 -10.37 9.90 -6.50
N GLY A 26 -11.65 9.72 -6.26
CA GLY A 26 -12.20 9.47 -4.94
C GLY A 26 -11.89 8.09 -4.39
N ALA A 27 -10.67 7.63 -4.53
CA ALA A 27 -10.26 6.31 -4.07
C ALA A 27 -9.82 6.34 -2.62
N ARG A 28 -9.95 5.20 -1.96
CA ARG A 28 -9.37 5.01 -0.64
C ARG A 28 -7.85 4.95 -0.79
N ILE A 29 -7.14 5.72 0.03
CA ILE A 29 -5.69 5.77 -0.02
C ILE A 29 -5.12 5.04 1.20
N VAL A 30 -4.17 4.14 0.94
CA VAL A 30 -3.44 3.44 1.99
C VAL A 30 -1.96 3.66 1.76
N VAL A 31 -1.26 4.12 2.79
CA VAL A 31 0.20 4.28 2.74
C VAL A 31 0.80 3.42 3.84
N THR A 32 1.71 2.55 3.45
CA THR A 32 2.39 1.64 4.36
C THR A 32 3.89 1.86 4.26
N GLU A 33 4.55 1.94 5.40
CA GLU A 33 6.00 2.08 5.45
C GLU A 33 6.64 0.73 5.74
N PHE A 34 7.74 0.42 5.02
CA PHE A 34 8.58 -0.74 5.27
C PHE A 34 10.01 -0.27 5.54
N PRO A 35 10.84 -1.10 6.20
CA PRO A 35 12.23 -0.70 6.50
C PRO A 35 13.04 -0.36 5.25
N ASP A 36 12.78 -1.03 4.13
CA ASP A 36 13.45 -0.77 2.86
C ASP A 36 12.59 -1.27 1.71
N VAL A 37 13.03 -0.98 0.49
CA VAL A 37 12.31 -1.39 -0.72
C VAL A 37 12.24 -2.92 -0.83
N ASP A 38 13.30 -3.62 -0.45
CA ASP A 38 13.30 -5.08 -0.51
C ASP A 38 12.24 -5.69 0.41
N ALA A 39 12.07 -5.13 1.61
CA ALA A 39 11.03 -5.60 2.52
C ALA A 39 9.64 -5.41 1.93
N ALA A 40 9.38 -4.26 1.29
CA ALA A 40 8.12 -4.00 0.63
C ALA A 40 7.86 -4.98 -0.50
N LYS A 41 8.89 -5.29 -1.30
CA LYS A 41 8.76 -6.26 -2.38
C LYS A 41 8.52 -7.67 -1.86
N ARG A 42 9.20 -8.05 -0.78
CA ARG A 42 8.96 -9.36 -0.16
C ARG A 42 7.53 -9.48 0.34
N PHE A 43 7.01 -8.40 0.92
CA PHE A 43 5.60 -8.37 1.32
C PHE A 43 4.67 -8.57 0.13
N TYR A 44 4.90 -7.81 -0.95
CA TYR A 44 4.04 -7.89 -2.13
C TYR A 44 4.04 -9.30 -2.74
N HIS A 45 5.20 -9.94 -2.81
CA HIS A 45 5.33 -11.26 -3.41
C HIS A 45 5.05 -12.41 -2.42
N SER A 46 4.69 -12.09 -1.18
CA SER A 46 4.41 -13.13 -0.18
C SER A 46 3.15 -13.92 -0.54
N VAL A 47 3.10 -15.15 -0.07
CA VAL A 47 1.92 -16.00 -0.26
C VAL A 47 0.69 -15.34 0.37
N GLU A 48 0.87 -14.74 1.54
CA GLU A 48 -0.23 -14.10 2.27
C GLU A 48 -0.83 -12.94 1.48
N TYR A 49 0.04 -12.07 0.93
CA TYR A 49 -0.45 -10.92 0.18
C TYR A 49 -1.08 -11.34 -1.14
N GLN A 50 -0.44 -12.27 -1.85
CA GLN A 50 -0.96 -12.71 -3.15
C GLN A 50 -2.32 -13.41 -2.99
N ALA A 51 -2.52 -14.14 -1.90
CA ALA A 51 -3.81 -14.75 -1.61
C ALA A 51 -4.89 -13.68 -1.38
N ALA A 52 -4.56 -12.63 -0.62
CA ALA A 52 -5.48 -11.52 -0.40
C ALA A 52 -5.76 -10.76 -1.69
N ARG A 53 -4.74 -10.58 -2.53
CA ARG A 53 -4.88 -9.89 -3.81
C ARG A 53 -5.85 -10.61 -4.74
N GLU A 54 -5.80 -11.92 -4.78
CA GLU A 54 -6.69 -12.71 -5.62
C GLU A 54 -8.16 -12.48 -5.27
N LYS A 55 -8.48 -12.27 -4.01
CA LYS A 55 -9.84 -12.04 -3.58
C LYS A 55 -10.43 -10.72 -4.07
N ARG A 56 -9.59 -9.74 -4.42
CA ARG A 56 -10.07 -8.44 -4.89
C ARG A 56 -9.93 -8.24 -6.41
N LEU A 57 -9.28 -9.18 -7.12
CA LEU A 57 -9.12 -9.07 -8.56
C LEU A 57 -10.49 -9.07 -9.23
N GLY A 58 -10.71 -8.10 -10.12
CA GLY A 58 -11.96 -7.95 -10.83
C GLY A 58 -13.07 -7.27 -10.04
N ALA A 59 -12.87 -7.04 -8.73
CA ALA A 59 -13.89 -6.42 -7.89
C ALA A 59 -13.75 -4.91 -7.79
N ALA A 60 -12.53 -4.38 -8.00
CA ALA A 60 -12.26 -2.95 -7.91
C ALA A 60 -10.99 -2.61 -8.67
N ASP A 61 -10.91 -1.36 -9.13
CA ASP A 61 -9.66 -0.85 -9.69
C ASP A 61 -8.68 -0.61 -8.56
N PHE A 62 -7.43 -1.03 -8.77
CA PHE A 62 -6.42 -0.93 -7.73
C PHE A 62 -5.08 -0.59 -8.36
N ASN A 63 -4.44 0.43 -7.83
CA ASN A 63 -3.10 0.84 -8.25
C ASN A 63 -2.16 0.80 -7.08
N MET A 64 -0.97 0.26 -7.29
CA MET A 64 0.02 0.13 -6.23
C MET A 64 1.41 0.43 -6.77
N MET A 65 2.20 1.14 -5.98
CA MET A 65 3.59 1.40 -6.31
C MET A 65 4.43 1.40 -5.06
N VAL A 66 5.73 1.14 -5.25
CA VAL A 66 6.72 1.27 -4.18
C VAL A 66 7.56 2.48 -4.50
N VAL A 67 7.70 3.38 -3.52
CA VAL A 67 8.50 4.58 -3.68
C VAL A 67 9.56 4.58 -2.59
N GLU A 68 10.82 4.83 -3.01
CA GLU A 68 11.90 4.94 -2.05
C GLU A 68 11.73 6.21 -1.23
N GLY A 69 11.90 6.09 0.08
CA GLY A 69 11.74 7.23 0.98
C GLY A 69 12.84 8.26 0.82
N ALA A 70 12.55 9.47 1.27
CA ALA A 70 13.53 10.55 1.24
C ALA A 70 14.71 10.21 2.16
N GLN A 71 15.90 10.54 1.72
CA GLN A 71 17.08 10.39 2.54
C GLN A 71 17.20 11.59 3.48
N PRO A 72 17.60 11.37 4.75
CA PRO A 72 17.77 12.49 5.69
C PRO A 72 18.93 13.40 5.33
#